data_06bf43665e7f9b10ba485c5cbc7f8f69
#
_entry.id   06bf43665e7f9b10ba485c5cbc7f8f69
#
_cell.length_a   1.000
_cell.length_b   1.000
_cell.length_c   1.000
_cell.angle_alpha   90.00
_cell.angle_beta   90.00
_cell.angle_gamma   90.00
#
_symmetry.space_group_name_H-M   'P 1'
#
loop_
_entity.id
_entity.type
_entity.pdbx_description
1 polymer ?
#
loop_
_entity_poly.entity_id
_entity_poly.type
_entity_poly.pdbx_seq_one_letter_code
_entity_poly.pdbx_strand_id
1 'polypeptide(L)'
;MNILTFDVEEWFHLLDFDATRTEDKWGEYEVRIHENMERIFRILEDTDTKATFFIIGWIAKTYPEVVKKIAEKYEIGSHTMTHQLVWQQSPEAFKQDVDSSIKLLQDITGKPVKYFRAPGYSIRESEAYAFDTLAELGIEIDCSVFPAAHAHGGMPQFPAAAPSIIEHNGIKMKELPISFAKVGGKNIIFSGGGYFRLFPYSLIKKLTKQNGEYNMAYIHPRDLDGGQPMLEGLPLARRFKSYVGTKGAEAKLRKYLTDFKFTDIATANKQIDWEKTQHIKLT
;
A
#
# COMPACT_ATOMS: atom_id res chain seq x y z
N MET A 1 16.96 -2.12 -6.37
CA MET A 1 15.72 -2.93 -6.38
C MET A 1 14.52 -1.98 -6.39
N ASN A 2 13.54 -2.18 -7.29
CA ASN A 2 12.31 -1.41 -7.26
C ASN A 2 11.13 -2.39 -7.06
N ILE A 3 10.28 -2.15 -6.09
CA ILE A 3 9.12 -2.97 -5.75
C ILE A 3 7.85 -2.20 -6.12
N LEU A 4 6.94 -2.85 -6.85
CA LEU A 4 5.64 -2.28 -7.20
C LEU A 4 4.54 -2.92 -6.38
N THR A 5 3.72 -2.09 -5.77
CA THR A 5 2.57 -2.53 -5.00
C THR A 5 1.32 -1.75 -5.38
N PHE A 6 0.17 -2.40 -5.25
CA PHE A 6 -1.13 -1.77 -5.38
C PHE A 6 -1.93 -1.98 -4.11
N ASP A 7 -2.54 -0.91 -3.61
CA ASP A 7 -3.51 -0.97 -2.53
C ASP A 7 -4.90 -0.98 -3.18
N VAL A 8 -5.53 -2.18 -3.15
CA VAL A 8 -6.77 -2.45 -3.89
C VAL A 8 -7.96 -1.90 -3.13
N GLU A 9 -8.27 -0.67 -3.45
CA GLU A 9 -9.31 0.15 -2.86
C GLU A 9 -10.25 0.71 -3.94
N GLU A 10 -11.49 0.98 -3.57
CA GLU A 10 -12.40 1.79 -4.36
C GLU A 10 -12.12 3.28 -4.17
N TRP A 11 -12.58 4.09 -5.10
CA TRP A 11 -12.36 5.54 -5.11
C TRP A 11 -12.96 6.26 -3.89
N PHE A 12 -13.93 5.66 -3.23
CA PHE A 12 -14.60 6.19 -2.04
C PHE A 12 -13.97 5.76 -0.71
N HIS A 13 -13.00 4.84 -0.68
CA HIS A 13 -12.32 4.44 0.56
C HIS A 13 -11.37 5.53 1.07
N LEU A 14 -11.93 6.69 1.44
CA LEU A 14 -11.17 7.82 1.99
C LEU A 14 -11.20 7.81 3.52
N LEU A 15 -10.02 7.69 4.13
CA LEU A 15 -9.83 7.57 5.58
C LEU A 15 -10.23 8.80 6.39
N ASP A 16 -10.18 9.98 5.79
CA ASP A 16 -10.37 11.28 6.45
C ASP A 16 -11.64 12.00 6.00
N PHE A 17 -12.64 11.24 5.58
CA PHE A 17 -13.93 11.76 5.18
C PHE A 17 -15.07 10.94 5.82
N ASP A 18 -15.85 11.57 6.70
CA ASP A 18 -16.84 10.89 7.54
C ASP A 18 -17.86 10.08 6.75
N ALA A 19 -18.29 10.58 5.57
CA ALA A 19 -19.29 9.90 4.75
C ALA A 19 -18.81 8.55 4.16
N THR A 20 -17.49 8.31 4.12
CA THR A 20 -16.89 7.10 3.55
C THR A 20 -16.01 6.33 4.55
N ARG A 21 -15.99 6.76 5.83
CA ARG A 21 -15.11 6.17 6.84
C ARG A 21 -15.51 4.75 7.22
N THR A 22 -16.79 4.42 7.15
CA THR A 22 -17.35 3.11 7.53
C THR A 22 -18.01 2.43 6.34
N GLU A 23 -18.11 1.09 6.40
CA GLU A 23 -18.62 0.26 5.32
C GLU A 23 -20.13 0.40 5.05
N ASP A 24 -20.89 1.03 5.96
CA ASP A 24 -22.36 1.08 5.93
C ASP A 24 -22.92 1.61 4.60
N LYS A 25 -22.21 2.54 3.97
CA LYS A 25 -22.62 3.18 2.72
C LYS A 25 -21.79 2.82 1.50
N TRP A 26 -20.77 1.99 1.64
CA TRP A 26 -19.88 1.69 0.52
C TRP A 26 -20.60 1.03 -0.66
N GLY A 27 -21.61 0.21 -0.38
CA GLY A 27 -22.44 -0.41 -1.42
C GLY A 27 -23.34 0.53 -2.20
N GLU A 28 -23.48 1.81 -1.79
CA GLU A 28 -24.30 2.82 -2.47
C GLU A 28 -23.51 3.58 -3.55
N TYR A 29 -22.16 3.49 -3.53
CA TYR A 29 -21.31 4.21 -4.47
C TYR A 29 -21.15 3.46 -5.80
N GLU A 30 -20.89 4.21 -6.86
CA GLU A 30 -20.59 3.66 -8.18
C GLU A 30 -19.35 2.75 -8.13
N VAL A 31 -19.49 1.54 -8.62
CA VAL A 31 -18.42 0.55 -8.66
C VAL A 31 -17.45 0.84 -9.80
N ARG A 32 -16.17 1.02 -9.47
CA ARG A 32 -15.11 1.30 -10.44
C ARG A 32 -13.97 0.28 -10.42
N ILE A 33 -13.96 -0.61 -9.44
CA ILE A 33 -12.85 -1.55 -9.22
C ILE A 33 -12.61 -2.44 -10.44
N HIS A 34 -13.64 -2.91 -11.11
CA HIS A 34 -13.51 -3.81 -12.26
C HIS A 34 -12.74 -3.14 -13.41
N GLU A 35 -13.18 -1.96 -13.84
CA GLU A 35 -12.51 -1.22 -14.91
C GLU A 35 -11.08 -0.83 -14.54
N ASN A 36 -10.89 -0.41 -13.29
CA ASN A 36 -9.59 0.03 -12.79
C ASN A 36 -8.60 -1.15 -12.72
N MET A 37 -9.05 -2.32 -12.28
CA MET A 37 -8.22 -3.52 -12.26
C MET A 37 -7.89 -4.01 -13.67
N GLU A 38 -8.83 -4.00 -14.62
CA GLU A 38 -8.55 -4.33 -16.02
C GLU A 38 -7.50 -3.39 -16.63
N ARG A 39 -7.54 -2.11 -16.27
CA ARG A 39 -6.54 -1.12 -16.67
C ARG A 39 -5.16 -1.47 -16.12
N ILE A 40 -5.09 -1.83 -14.82
CA ILE A 40 -3.84 -2.23 -14.16
C ILE A 40 -3.28 -3.50 -14.80
N PHE A 41 -4.10 -4.53 -15.03
CA PHE A 41 -3.65 -5.77 -15.66
C PHE A 41 -3.03 -5.53 -17.03
N ARG A 42 -3.68 -4.71 -17.89
CA ARG A 42 -3.11 -4.32 -19.19
C ARG A 42 -1.76 -3.59 -19.05
N ILE A 43 -1.64 -2.68 -18.08
CA ILE A 43 -0.37 -1.98 -17.85
C ILE A 43 0.74 -2.98 -17.49
N LEU A 44 0.48 -3.90 -16.55
CA LEU A 44 1.45 -4.87 -16.08
C LEU A 44 1.83 -5.89 -17.16
N GLU A 45 0.86 -6.34 -17.96
CA GLU A 45 1.08 -7.24 -19.10
C GLU A 45 1.92 -6.56 -20.19
N ASP A 46 1.56 -5.34 -20.58
CA ASP A 46 2.27 -4.58 -21.62
C ASP A 46 3.73 -4.24 -21.22
N THR A 47 4.02 -4.17 -19.93
CA THR A 47 5.35 -3.83 -19.40
C THR A 47 6.10 -5.03 -18.81
N ASP A 48 5.55 -6.23 -18.89
CA ASP A 48 6.09 -7.47 -18.27
C ASP A 48 6.52 -7.24 -16.81
N THR A 49 5.65 -6.59 -16.04
CA THR A 49 5.96 -6.16 -14.67
C THR A 49 5.22 -7.01 -13.64
N LYS A 50 5.95 -7.49 -12.63
CA LYS A 50 5.38 -8.14 -11.44
C LYS A 50 5.02 -7.10 -10.40
N ALA A 51 3.96 -7.40 -9.62
CA ALA A 51 3.51 -6.54 -8.52
C ALA A 51 2.89 -7.36 -7.39
N THR A 52 2.76 -6.76 -6.21
CA THR A 52 2.00 -7.30 -5.08
C THR A 52 0.78 -6.43 -4.83
N PHE A 53 -0.35 -7.05 -4.54
CA PHE A 53 -1.63 -6.39 -4.34
C PHE A 53 -2.09 -6.55 -2.89
N PHE A 54 -2.19 -5.46 -2.15
CA PHE A 54 -2.77 -5.41 -0.81
C PHE A 54 -4.27 -5.16 -0.92
N ILE A 55 -5.07 -6.11 -0.49
CA ILE A 55 -6.51 -6.15 -0.77
C ILE A 55 -7.31 -5.91 0.50
N ILE A 56 -8.23 -4.96 0.46
CA ILE A 56 -9.21 -4.76 1.54
C ILE A 56 -10.17 -5.96 1.57
N GLY A 57 -10.41 -6.50 2.75
CA GLY A 57 -11.32 -7.64 2.92
C GLY A 57 -12.74 -7.34 2.44
N TRP A 58 -13.21 -6.09 2.58
CA TRP A 58 -14.49 -5.68 2.01
C TRP A 58 -14.54 -5.86 0.48
N ILE A 59 -13.47 -5.50 -0.24
CA ILE A 59 -13.35 -5.77 -1.69
C ILE A 59 -13.39 -7.28 -1.94
N ALA A 60 -12.66 -8.05 -1.15
CA ALA A 60 -12.63 -9.52 -1.29
C ALA A 60 -14.00 -10.16 -1.05
N LYS A 61 -14.76 -9.66 -0.08
CA LYS A 61 -16.12 -10.11 0.24
C LYS A 61 -17.11 -9.75 -0.86
N THR A 62 -17.00 -8.53 -1.39
CA THR A 62 -17.98 -7.97 -2.33
C THR A 62 -17.71 -8.40 -3.78
N TYR A 63 -16.42 -8.51 -4.15
CA TYR A 63 -15.95 -8.79 -5.52
C TYR A 63 -14.89 -9.90 -5.53
N PRO A 64 -15.21 -11.13 -5.06
CA PRO A 64 -14.24 -12.23 -4.94
C PRO A 64 -13.63 -12.65 -6.28
N GLU A 65 -14.31 -12.40 -7.39
CA GLU A 65 -13.79 -12.66 -8.75
C GLU A 65 -12.61 -11.75 -9.09
N VAL A 66 -12.58 -10.51 -8.60
CA VAL A 66 -11.44 -9.60 -8.75
C VAL A 66 -10.21 -10.17 -8.04
N VAL A 67 -10.39 -10.66 -6.80
CA VAL A 67 -9.31 -11.27 -6.02
C VAL A 67 -8.78 -12.54 -6.69
N LYS A 68 -9.66 -13.42 -7.18
CA LYS A 68 -9.27 -14.63 -7.91
C LYS A 68 -8.42 -14.27 -9.12
N LYS A 69 -8.86 -13.30 -9.92
CA LYS A 69 -8.14 -12.86 -11.12
C LYS A 69 -6.76 -12.28 -10.79
N ILE A 70 -6.63 -11.49 -9.69
CA ILE A 70 -5.33 -11.02 -9.22
C ILE A 70 -4.44 -12.21 -8.86
N ALA A 71 -4.95 -13.14 -8.05
CA ALA A 71 -4.17 -14.26 -7.51
C ALA A 71 -3.74 -15.29 -8.56
N GLU A 72 -4.33 -15.29 -9.77
CA GLU A 72 -3.88 -16.13 -10.87
C GLU A 72 -2.44 -15.81 -11.30
N LYS A 73 -2.06 -14.54 -11.30
CA LYS A 73 -0.79 -14.07 -11.86
C LYS A 73 0.11 -13.32 -10.87
N TYR A 74 -0.46 -12.76 -9.80
CA TYR A 74 0.22 -11.83 -8.91
C TYR A 74 0.17 -12.27 -7.46
N GLU A 75 1.10 -11.74 -6.67
CA GLU A 75 1.12 -11.91 -5.22
C GLU A 75 0.05 -11.03 -4.56
N ILE A 76 -0.56 -11.56 -3.49
CA ILE A 76 -1.53 -10.82 -2.70
C ILE A 76 -1.07 -10.65 -1.25
N GLY A 77 -1.52 -9.58 -0.63
CA GLY A 77 -1.39 -9.28 0.79
C GLY A 77 -2.71 -8.77 1.36
N SER A 78 -2.80 -8.73 2.68
CA SER A 78 -3.95 -8.14 3.37
C SER A 78 -3.78 -6.62 3.55
N HIS A 79 -4.88 -5.89 3.36
CA HIS A 79 -5.01 -4.46 3.66
C HIS A 79 -6.12 -4.21 4.68
N THR A 80 -6.20 -5.07 5.72
CA THR A 80 -7.27 -5.14 6.73
C THR A 80 -8.63 -5.58 6.16
N MET A 81 -9.61 -5.81 7.01
CA MET A 81 -10.97 -6.17 6.57
C MET A 81 -11.77 -4.93 6.19
N THR A 82 -11.70 -3.88 7.02
CA THR A 82 -12.60 -2.73 6.97
C THR A 82 -11.89 -1.38 6.73
N HIS A 83 -10.62 -1.42 6.33
CA HIS A 83 -9.83 -0.21 5.98
C HIS A 83 -9.74 0.82 7.11
N GLN A 84 -9.73 0.37 8.38
CA GLN A 84 -9.61 1.27 9.53
C GLN A 84 -8.16 1.53 9.92
N LEU A 85 -7.88 2.74 10.42
CA LEU A 85 -6.56 3.09 10.94
C LEU A 85 -6.24 2.28 12.20
N VAL A 86 -5.01 1.76 12.30
CA VAL A 86 -4.58 0.90 13.42
C VAL A 86 -4.76 1.58 14.77
N TRP A 87 -4.35 2.85 14.89
CA TRP A 87 -4.44 3.62 16.14
C TRP A 87 -5.87 4.00 16.55
N GLN A 88 -6.88 3.74 15.71
CA GLN A 88 -8.30 3.91 16.05
C GLN A 88 -8.94 2.64 16.58
N GLN A 89 -8.21 1.54 16.64
CA GLN A 89 -8.69 0.24 17.07
C GLN A 89 -8.02 -0.20 18.38
N SER A 90 -8.69 -1.00 19.18
CA SER A 90 -8.00 -1.76 20.24
C SER A 90 -7.12 -2.86 19.62
N PRO A 91 -6.10 -3.35 20.33
CA PRO A 91 -5.28 -4.47 19.84
C PRO A 91 -6.11 -5.70 19.44
N GLU A 92 -7.15 -6.02 20.20
CA GLU A 92 -8.05 -7.15 19.94
C GLU A 92 -8.89 -6.92 18.68
N ALA A 93 -9.41 -5.70 18.49
CA ALA A 93 -10.19 -5.34 17.30
C ALA A 93 -9.31 -5.38 16.05
N PHE A 94 -8.09 -4.84 16.13
CA PHE A 94 -7.10 -4.92 15.04
C PHE A 94 -6.78 -6.38 14.69
N LYS A 95 -6.50 -7.23 15.68
CA LYS A 95 -6.25 -8.66 15.47
C LYS A 95 -7.40 -9.35 14.77
N GLN A 96 -8.63 -9.11 15.23
CA GLN A 96 -9.84 -9.70 14.63
C GLN A 96 -10.05 -9.23 13.18
N ASP A 97 -9.86 -7.93 12.91
CA ASP A 97 -10.02 -7.35 11.58
C ASP A 97 -9.02 -7.97 10.59
N VAL A 98 -7.73 -8.02 10.96
CA VAL A 98 -6.68 -8.60 10.12
C VAL A 98 -6.88 -10.10 9.93
N ASP A 99 -7.17 -10.87 10.98
CA ASP A 99 -7.42 -12.32 10.92
C ASP A 99 -8.59 -12.64 9.97
N SER A 100 -9.68 -11.87 10.07
CA SER A 100 -10.84 -12.01 9.18
C SER A 100 -10.48 -11.77 7.71
N SER A 101 -9.67 -10.74 7.44
CA SER A 101 -9.19 -10.45 6.09
C SER A 101 -8.28 -11.56 5.54
N ILE A 102 -7.32 -12.03 6.34
CA ILE A 102 -6.40 -13.10 5.96
C ILE A 102 -7.18 -14.37 5.61
N LYS A 103 -8.09 -14.83 6.48
CA LYS A 103 -8.90 -16.02 6.27
C LYS A 103 -9.73 -15.93 5.00
N LEU A 104 -10.40 -14.80 4.80
CA LEU A 104 -11.21 -14.58 3.60
C LEU A 104 -10.39 -14.64 2.31
N LEU A 105 -9.22 -13.98 2.29
CA LEU A 105 -8.33 -14.00 1.14
C LEU A 105 -7.78 -15.41 0.87
N GLN A 106 -7.44 -16.17 1.92
CA GLN A 106 -7.00 -17.56 1.81
C GLN A 106 -8.11 -18.48 1.28
N ASP A 107 -9.34 -18.30 1.77
CA ASP A 107 -10.51 -19.08 1.33
C ASP A 107 -10.81 -18.85 -0.18
N ILE A 108 -10.70 -17.60 -0.63
CA ILE A 108 -10.95 -17.23 -2.04
C ILE A 108 -9.85 -17.78 -2.97
N THR A 109 -8.60 -17.72 -2.54
CA THR A 109 -7.45 -17.97 -3.42
C THR A 109 -6.80 -19.34 -3.27
N GLY A 110 -7.05 -20.01 -2.15
CA GLY A 110 -6.36 -21.27 -1.79
C GLY A 110 -4.86 -21.07 -1.48
N LYS A 111 -4.39 -19.83 -1.30
CA LYS A 111 -2.98 -19.49 -1.09
C LYS A 111 -2.77 -18.83 0.27
N PRO A 112 -1.62 -19.05 0.95
CA PRO A 112 -1.32 -18.34 2.19
C PRO A 112 -1.12 -16.84 1.92
N VAL A 113 -1.64 -16.01 2.83
CA VAL A 113 -1.42 -14.55 2.82
C VAL A 113 -0.25 -14.25 3.77
N LYS A 114 0.84 -13.73 3.22
CA LYS A 114 2.11 -13.53 3.93
C LYS A 114 2.54 -12.08 4.03
N TYR A 115 1.84 -11.18 3.38
CA TYR A 115 2.17 -9.77 3.28
C TYR A 115 1.05 -8.91 3.84
N PHE A 116 1.41 -7.84 4.51
CA PHE A 116 0.47 -6.91 5.10
C PHE A 116 0.86 -5.46 4.82
N ARG A 117 -0.16 -4.61 4.69
CA ARG A 117 -0.01 -3.16 4.72
C ARG A 117 -1.19 -2.54 5.48
N ALA A 118 -0.89 -1.71 6.46
CA ALA A 118 -1.89 -0.97 7.20
C ALA A 118 -2.48 0.17 6.36
N PRO A 119 -3.81 0.38 6.38
CA PRO A 119 -4.44 1.54 5.77
C PRO A 119 -3.79 2.84 6.20
N GLY A 120 -3.50 3.72 5.23
CA GLY A 120 -2.90 5.01 5.49
C GLY A 120 -1.53 4.95 6.19
N TYR A 121 -0.81 3.81 6.15
CA TYR A 121 0.46 3.62 6.87
C TYR A 121 0.35 3.97 8.35
N SER A 122 -0.73 3.50 8.99
CA SER A 122 -1.19 3.96 10.28
C SER A 122 -0.56 3.28 11.50
N ILE A 123 0.42 2.40 11.32
CA ILE A 123 1.22 1.90 12.43
C ILE A 123 2.21 2.99 12.83
N ARG A 124 2.07 3.49 14.06
CA ARG A 124 3.01 4.42 14.70
C ARG A 124 3.82 3.66 15.75
N GLU A 125 4.82 4.28 16.31
CA GLU A 125 5.63 3.67 17.39
C GLU A 125 4.76 3.25 18.59
N SER A 126 3.72 4.02 18.92
CA SER A 126 2.75 3.68 19.98
C SER A 126 1.90 2.43 19.68
N GLU A 127 1.80 2.03 18.42
CA GLU A 127 1.08 0.82 17.99
C GLU A 127 2.04 -0.31 17.59
N ALA A 128 3.25 -0.35 18.15
CA ALA A 128 4.24 -1.40 17.88
C ALA A 128 3.73 -2.83 18.12
N TYR A 129 2.71 -3.00 18.98
CA TYR A 129 1.99 -4.27 19.19
C TYR A 129 1.43 -4.86 17.88
N ALA A 130 1.21 -4.01 16.87
CA ALA A 130 0.71 -4.47 15.58
C ALA A 130 1.67 -5.45 14.90
N PHE A 131 2.98 -5.27 15.05
CA PHE A 131 3.98 -6.19 14.49
C PHE A 131 3.93 -7.55 15.18
N ASP A 132 3.71 -7.60 16.50
CA ASP A 132 3.53 -8.84 17.24
C ASP A 132 2.27 -9.58 16.75
N THR A 133 1.17 -8.85 16.62
CA THR A 133 -0.11 -9.38 16.12
C THR A 133 0.03 -9.93 14.69
N LEU A 134 0.71 -9.21 13.80
CA LEU A 134 0.92 -9.65 12.42
C LEU A 134 1.74 -10.94 12.37
N ALA A 135 2.81 -11.04 13.17
CA ALA A 135 3.63 -12.24 13.25
C ALA A 135 2.83 -13.44 13.80
N GLU A 136 2.01 -13.25 14.84
CA GLU A 136 1.10 -14.29 15.37
C GLU A 136 0.10 -14.80 14.33
N LEU A 137 -0.36 -13.92 13.42
CA LEU A 137 -1.27 -14.27 12.32
C LEU A 137 -0.56 -14.85 11.09
N GLY A 138 0.77 -15.05 11.15
CA GLY A 138 1.54 -15.67 10.09
C GLY A 138 1.97 -14.74 8.96
N ILE A 139 1.89 -13.43 9.15
CA ILE A 139 2.47 -12.45 8.22
C ILE A 139 3.99 -12.54 8.32
N GLU A 140 4.65 -12.66 7.18
CA GLU A 140 6.12 -12.75 7.09
C GLU A 140 6.77 -11.38 6.83
N ILE A 141 6.07 -10.50 6.10
CA ILE A 141 6.59 -9.19 5.71
C ILE A 141 5.49 -8.14 5.88
N ASP A 142 5.79 -7.11 6.66
CA ASP A 142 5.02 -5.89 6.74
C ASP A 142 5.52 -4.83 5.74
N CYS A 143 4.62 -3.96 5.28
CA CYS A 143 4.92 -2.86 4.37
C CYS A 143 4.22 -1.57 4.84
N SER A 144 4.07 -1.41 6.15
CA SER A 144 3.27 -0.33 6.74
C SER A 144 4.09 0.85 7.23
N VAL A 145 5.42 0.73 7.30
CA VAL A 145 6.24 1.83 7.82
C VAL A 145 6.38 2.95 6.79
N PHE A 146 5.98 4.14 7.23
CA PHE A 146 6.15 5.39 6.52
C PHE A 146 7.16 6.25 7.29
N PRO A 147 8.43 6.37 6.80
CA PRO A 147 9.51 7.02 7.56
C PRO A 147 9.43 8.55 7.55
N ALA A 148 8.26 9.09 7.82
CA ALA A 148 7.98 10.51 7.97
C ALA A 148 6.67 10.69 8.74
N ALA A 149 6.40 11.88 9.26
CA ALA A 149 5.10 12.21 9.82
C ALA A 149 4.10 12.52 8.72
N HIS A 150 2.88 11.99 8.84
CA HIS A 150 1.76 12.37 7.99
C HIS A 150 0.42 12.26 8.73
N ALA A 151 -0.68 12.65 8.06
CA ALA A 151 -1.99 12.82 8.72
C ALA A 151 -2.56 11.53 9.36
N HIS A 152 -2.22 10.35 8.84
CA HIS A 152 -2.80 9.09 9.29
C HIS A 152 -1.86 8.22 10.15
N GLY A 153 -0.58 8.59 10.24
CA GLY A 153 0.39 7.79 10.99
C GLY A 153 1.83 8.17 10.69
N GLY A 154 2.65 7.15 10.46
CA GLY A 154 4.07 7.28 10.16
C GLY A 154 4.97 7.13 11.38
N MET A 155 6.23 6.82 11.10
CA MET A 155 7.32 6.65 12.07
C MET A 155 8.49 7.57 11.69
N PRO A 156 8.47 8.87 12.05
CA PRO A 156 9.52 9.83 11.68
C PRO A 156 10.92 9.43 12.17
N GLN A 157 10.99 8.67 13.27
CA GLN A 157 12.23 8.17 13.85
C GLN A 157 12.79 6.95 13.13
N PHE A 158 12.01 6.32 12.22
CA PHE A 158 12.49 5.17 11.48
C PHE A 158 13.72 5.54 10.65
N PRO A 159 14.87 4.86 10.85
CA PRO A 159 16.17 5.43 10.49
C PRO A 159 16.43 5.47 8.98
N ALA A 160 15.78 4.59 8.21
CA ALA A 160 16.02 4.52 6.77
C ALA A 160 14.80 3.95 6.02
N ALA A 161 14.60 4.40 4.77
CA ALA A 161 13.70 3.76 3.83
C ALA A 161 14.43 2.61 3.13
N ALA A 162 14.71 1.55 3.86
CA ALA A 162 15.39 0.35 3.38
C ALA A 162 14.84 -0.90 4.09
N PRO A 163 14.95 -2.09 3.47
CA PRO A 163 14.57 -3.33 4.11
C PRO A 163 15.19 -3.45 5.51
N SER A 164 14.39 -3.80 6.50
CA SER A 164 14.79 -3.82 7.91
C SER A 164 14.12 -4.97 8.66
N ILE A 165 14.69 -5.36 9.79
CA ILE A 165 14.02 -6.23 10.77
C ILE A 165 13.54 -5.36 11.92
N ILE A 166 12.23 -5.30 12.14
CA ILE A 166 11.64 -4.71 13.35
C ILE A 166 11.63 -5.76 14.45
N GLU A 167 12.07 -5.37 15.64
CA GLU A 167 12.04 -6.20 16.83
C GLU A 167 11.21 -5.50 17.92
N HIS A 168 10.13 -6.16 18.38
CA HIS A 168 9.30 -5.71 19.48
C HIS A 168 8.91 -6.93 20.32
N ASN A 169 8.98 -6.84 21.67
CA ASN A 169 8.69 -7.95 22.60
C ASN A 169 9.40 -9.28 22.27
N GLY A 170 10.58 -9.25 21.64
CA GLY A 170 11.32 -10.44 21.22
C GLY A 170 10.82 -11.06 19.90
N ILE A 171 9.77 -10.54 19.32
CA ILE A 171 9.26 -10.90 17.98
C ILE A 171 10.03 -10.11 16.92
N LYS A 172 10.34 -10.78 15.81
CA LYS A 172 11.02 -10.17 14.66
C LYS A 172 10.12 -10.18 13.44
N MET A 173 9.88 -9.00 12.85
CA MET A 173 9.11 -8.81 11.63
C MET A 173 9.99 -8.23 10.54
N LYS A 174 9.93 -8.80 9.34
CA LYS A 174 10.53 -8.20 8.15
C LYS A 174 9.72 -6.99 7.73
N GLU A 175 10.39 -5.87 7.46
CA GLU A 175 9.77 -4.63 7.04
C GLU A 175 10.33 -4.16 5.70
N LEU A 176 9.42 -3.79 4.80
CA LEU A 176 9.73 -3.11 3.55
C LEU A 176 9.07 -1.72 3.56
N PRO A 177 9.72 -0.70 4.12
CA PRO A 177 9.12 0.62 4.33
C PRO A 177 8.90 1.35 3.01
N ILE A 178 7.97 2.33 3.02
CA ILE A 178 7.80 3.19 1.85
C ILE A 178 9.03 4.05 1.60
N SER A 179 9.36 4.25 0.33
CA SER A 179 10.55 5.02 -0.04
C SER A 179 10.33 6.52 0.07
N PHE A 180 11.35 7.21 0.53
CA PHE A 180 11.46 8.66 0.42
C PHE A 180 12.80 9.07 -0.20
N ALA A 181 12.87 10.28 -0.72
CA ALA A 181 14.12 10.91 -1.12
C ALA A 181 14.39 12.13 -0.24
N LYS A 182 15.65 12.36 0.09
CA LYS A 182 16.07 13.58 0.81
C LYS A 182 16.23 14.73 -0.18
N VAL A 183 15.43 15.77 -0.01
CA VAL A 183 15.49 16.99 -0.82
C VAL A 183 15.51 18.19 0.13
N GLY A 184 16.58 18.98 0.11
CA GLY A 184 16.73 20.14 0.99
C GLY A 184 16.62 19.80 2.48
N GLY A 185 17.11 18.63 2.91
CA GLY A 185 17.05 18.16 4.29
C GLY A 185 15.70 17.57 4.73
N LYS A 186 14.69 17.53 3.85
CA LYS A 186 13.36 16.95 4.13
C LYS A 186 13.17 15.63 3.41
N ASN A 187 12.47 14.70 4.07
CA ASN A 187 12.04 13.46 3.47
C ASN A 187 10.80 13.71 2.57
N ILE A 188 10.92 13.42 1.29
CA ILE A 188 9.85 13.59 0.31
C ILE A 188 9.45 12.23 -0.24
N ILE A 189 8.20 11.87 -0.03
CA ILE A 189 7.58 10.72 -0.68
C ILE A 189 7.25 11.10 -2.12
N PHE A 190 7.59 10.26 -3.08
CA PHE A 190 7.44 10.59 -4.50
C PHE A 190 6.86 9.45 -5.35
N SER A 191 6.93 8.21 -4.85
CA SER A 191 6.65 6.99 -5.61
C SER A 191 5.26 6.40 -5.37
N GLY A 192 4.31 7.18 -4.81
CA GLY A 192 2.99 6.61 -4.59
C GLY A 192 1.87 7.63 -4.40
N GLY A 193 0.65 7.15 -4.60
CA GLY A 193 -0.60 7.85 -4.37
C GLY A 193 -0.64 9.25 -4.98
N GLY A 194 -1.13 10.22 -4.20
CA GLY A 194 -1.24 11.63 -4.62
C GLY A 194 0.08 12.27 -5.02
N TYR A 195 1.20 11.88 -4.39
CA TYR A 195 2.53 12.41 -4.74
C TYR A 195 2.97 11.98 -6.13
N PHE A 196 2.77 10.69 -6.48
CA PHE A 196 3.06 10.19 -7.82
C PHE A 196 2.23 10.91 -8.89
N ARG A 197 0.95 11.20 -8.61
CA ARG A 197 0.07 11.92 -9.52
C ARG A 197 0.48 13.39 -9.70
N LEU A 198 0.84 14.06 -8.58
CA LEU A 198 1.14 15.49 -8.54
C LEU A 198 2.49 15.83 -9.19
N PHE A 199 3.53 15.05 -8.91
CA PHE A 199 4.89 15.39 -9.34
C PHE A 199 5.11 15.17 -10.84
N PRO A 200 5.88 16.06 -11.52
CA PRO A 200 6.34 15.81 -12.88
C PRO A 200 7.15 14.52 -12.95
N TYR A 201 6.98 13.76 -14.03
CA TYR A 201 7.68 12.49 -14.22
C TYR A 201 9.21 12.63 -14.14
N SER A 202 9.76 13.72 -14.68
CA SER A 202 11.20 14.00 -14.62
C SER A 202 11.75 14.05 -13.19
N LEU A 203 10.97 14.61 -12.27
CA LEU A 203 11.32 14.62 -10.83
C LEU A 203 11.26 13.21 -10.25
N ILE A 204 10.18 12.46 -10.49
CA ILE A 204 10.03 11.07 -10.01
C ILE A 204 11.22 10.24 -10.51
N LYS A 205 11.54 10.31 -11.81
CA LYS A 205 12.68 9.60 -12.42
C LYS A 205 14.02 9.96 -11.77
N LYS A 206 14.24 11.25 -11.49
CA LYS A 206 15.44 11.72 -10.78
C LYS A 206 15.53 11.14 -9.37
N LEU A 207 14.46 11.21 -8.61
CA LEU A 207 14.42 10.75 -7.21
C LEU A 207 14.56 9.21 -7.11
N THR A 208 13.93 8.45 -8.02
CA THR A 208 14.12 7.00 -8.12
C THR A 208 15.57 6.62 -8.36
N LYS A 209 16.25 7.32 -9.31
CA LYS A 209 17.67 7.10 -9.55
C LYS A 209 18.56 7.48 -8.37
N GLN A 210 18.20 8.54 -7.65
CA GLN A 210 18.94 9.02 -6.48
C GLN A 210 18.87 8.02 -5.31
N ASN A 211 17.72 7.36 -5.12
CA ASN A 211 17.57 6.33 -4.09
C ASN A 211 18.36 5.04 -4.39
N GLY A 212 18.63 4.77 -5.68
CA GLY A 212 19.54 3.70 -6.12
C GLY A 212 19.13 2.30 -5.72
N GLU A 213 19.41 1.89 -4.49
CA GLU A 213 19.36 0.50 -4.06
C GLU A 213 17.96 -0.02 -3.74
N TYR A 214 17.06 0.83 -3.22
CA TYR A 214 15.72 0.43 -2.80
C TYR A 214 14.69 1.50 -3.12
N ASN A 215 13.63 1.10 -3.82
CA ASN A 215 12.44 1.91 -4.02
C ASN A 215 11.20 1.03 -3.88
N MET A 216 10.21 1.50 -3.14
CA MET A 216 8.86 0.94 -3.12
C MET A 216 7.87 1.96 -3.69
N ALA A 217 7.16 1.56 -4.73
CA ALA A 217 6.06 2.33 -5.30
C ALA A 217 4.72 1.73 -4.85
N TYR A 218 3.77 2.59 -4.49
CA TYR A 218 2.40 2.19 -4.17
C TYR A 218 1.40 3.01 -4.96
N ILE A 219 0.45 2.34 -5.58
CA ILE A 219 -0.56 2.94 -6.45
C ILE A 219 -1.92 2.37 -6.05
N HIS A 220 -2.94 3.21 -6.03
CA HIS A 220 -4.31 2.74 -5.88
C HIS A 220 -4.99 2.64 -7.24
N PRO A 221 -5.94 1.74 -7.46
CA PRO A 221 -6.71 1.66 -8.71
C PRO A 221 -7.31 3.01 -9.10
N ARG A 222 -7.82 3.75 -8.11
CA ARG A 222 -8.37 5.10 -8.29
C ARG A 222 -7.37 6.15 -8.79
N ASP A 223 -6.08 5.97 -8.53
CA ASP A 223 -5.05 6.92 -8.98
C ASP A 223 -4.99 7.01 -10.51
N LEU A 224 -5.36 5.93 -11.18
CA LEU A 224 -5.34 5.79 -12.64
C LEU A 224 -6.69 6.11 -13.28
N ASP A 225 -7.72 6.41 -12.49
CA ASP A 225 -9.08 6.65 -12.96
C ASP A 225 -9.38 8.16 -13.08
N GLY A 226 -9.12 8.71 -14.25
CA GLY A 226 -9.45 10.11 -14.55
C GLY A 226 -10.95 10.41 -14.70
N GLY A 227 -11.79 9.36 -14.73
CA GLY A 227 -13.24 9.44 -14.84
C GLY A 227 -13.99 9.14 -13.54
N GLN A 228 -13.29 8.88 -12.43
CA GLN A 228 -13.93 8.57 -11.15
C GLN A 228 -14.86 9.69 -10.68
N PRO A 229 -15.99 9.36 -10.02
CA PRO A 229 -16.88 10.36 -9.45
C PRO A 229 -16.17 11.23 -8.39
N MET A 230 -16.70 12.42 -8.16
CA MET A 230 -16.25 13.29 -7.07
C MET A 230 -17.19 13.19 -5.89
N LEU A 231 -16.63 12.92 -4.71
CA LEU A 231 -17.39 12.96 -3.46
C LEU A 231 -17.86 14.38 -3.17
N GLU A 232 -19.15 14.51 -2.91
CA GLU A 232 -19.75 15.76 -2.46
C GLU A 232 -19.29 16.11 -1.04
N GLY A 233 -19.18 17.40 -0.74
CA GLY A 233 -18.82 17.87 0.61
C GLY A 233 -17.33 17.81 0.93
N LEU A 234 -16.45 17.35 0.03
CA LEU A 234 -15.01 17.38 0.27
C LEU A 234 -14.48 18.83 0.34
N PRO A 235 -13.70 19.18 1.39
CA PRO A 235 -12.98 20.45 1.43
C PRO A 235 -12.07 20.64 0.19
N LEU A 236 -11.92 21.88 -0.30
CA LEU A 236 -11.18 22.16 -1.54
C LEU A 236 -9.77 21.59 -1.57
N ALA A 237 -9.01 21.70 -0.45
CA ALA A 237 -7.67 21.15 -0.35
C ALA A 237 -7.68 19.61 -0.45
N ARG A 238 -8.67 18.94 0.16
CA ARG A 238 -8.84 17.49 0.10
C ARG A 238 -9.26 17.04 -1.29
N ARG A 239 -10.21 17.78 -1.90
CA ARG A 239 -10.63 17.55 -3.27
C ARG A 239 -9.44 17.63 -4.24
N PHE A 240 -8.61 18.67 -4.11
CA PHE A 240 -7.38 18.79 -4.92
C PHE A 240 -6.48 17.57 -4.75
N LYS A 241 -6.14 17.18 -3.50
CA LYS A 241 -5.29 16.03 -3.22
C LYS A 241 -5.86 14.72 -3.78
N SER A 242 -7.18 14.54 -3.72
CA SER A 242 -7.85 13.31 -4.16
C SER A 242 -7.89 13.14 -5.68
N TYR A 243 -7.94 14.24 -6.46
CA TYR A 243 -8.22 14.17 -7.90
C TYR A 243 -7.11 14.75 -8.78
N VAL A 244 -6.12 15.45 -8.22
CA VAL A 244 -5.02 16.02 -9.01
C VAL A 244 -4.26 14.93 -9.77
N GLY A 245 -4.06 15.15 -11.08
CA GLY A 245 -3.21 14.33 -11.93
C GLY A 245 -3.73 12.95 -12.33
N THR A 246 -4.95 12.57 -11.94
CA THR A 246 -5.54 11.24 -12.27
C THR A 246 -5.58 10.97 -13.78
N LYS A 247 -5.97 11.96 -14.60
CA LYS A 247 -6.05 11.81 -16.07
C LYS A 247 -4.72 11.45 -16.75
N GLY A 248 -3.59 11.83 -16.14
CA GLY A 248 -2.24 11.57 -16.70
C GLY A 248 -1.48 10.44 -16.02
N ALA A 249 -2.03 9.87 -14.96
CA ALA A 249 -1.32 8.93 -14.09
C ALA A 249 -1.04 7.59 -14.78
N GLU A 250 -1.93 7.09 -15.62
CA GLU A 250 -1.70 5.86 -16.39
C GLU A 250 -0.49 5.99 -17.31
N ALA A 251 -0.43 7.03 -18.14
CA ALA A 251 0.70 7.26 -19.04
C ALA A 251 2.03 7.42 -18.26
N LYS A 252 1.96 8.09 -17.10
CA LYS A 252 3.10 8.25 -16.19
C LYS A 252 3.56 6.92 -15.62
N LEU A 253 2.64 6.05 -15.17
CA LEU A 253 2.96 4.73 -14.65
C LEU A 253 3.59 3.85 -15.74
N ARG A 254 3.00 3.77 -16.93
CA ARG A 254 3.56 3.04 -18.07
C ARG A 254 5.01 3.48 -18.36
N LYS A 255 5.26 4.79 -18.39
CA LYS A 255 6.60 5.33 -18.57
C LYS A 255 7.54 4.96 -17.42
N TYR A 256 7.04 4.95 -16.20
CA TYR A 256 7.83 4.59 -15.02
C TYR A 256 8.26 3.12 -15.06
N LEU A 257 7.35 2.22 -15.42
CA LEU A 257 7.62 0.78 -15.55
C LEU A 257 8.54 0.46 -16.77
N THR A 258 8.49 1.27 -17.82
CA THR A 258 9.41 1.16 -18.96
C THR A 258 10.83 1.62 -18.61
N ASP A 259 10.95 2.73 -17.86
CA ASP A 259 12.26 3.32 -17.52
C ASP A 259 12.98 2.58 -16.38
N PHE A 260 12.25 1.82 -15.55
CA PHE A 260 12.78 1.07 -14.41
C PHE A 260 12.18 -0.33 -14.34
N LYS A 261 13.01 -1.33 -14.04
CA LYS A 261 12.54 -2.68 -13.76
C LYS A 261 11.95 -2.75 -12.34
N PHE A 262 10.73 -3.20 -12.24
CA PHE A 262 10.02 -3.44 -10.99
C PHE A 262 9.80 -4.93 -10.75
N THR A 263 9.61 -5.30 -9.50
CA THR A 263 9.30 -6.66 -9.07
C THR A 263 8.25 -6.67 -7.97
N ASP A 264 7.75 -7.85 -7.62
CA ASP A 264 6.88 -8.10 -6.47
C ASP A 264 7.67 -8.30 -5.17
N ILE A 265 6.96 -8.35 -4.03
CA ILE A 265 7.54 -8.57 -2.71
C ILE A 265 8.16 -9.97 -2.60
N ALA A 266 7.53 -11.00 -3.18
CA ALA A 266 8.05 -12.37 -3.13
C ALA A 266 9.43 -12.49 -3.78
N THR A 267 9.60 -11.85 -4.94
CA THR A 267 10.89 -11.81 -5.65
C THR A 267 11.91 -10.98 -4.90
N ALA A 268 11.49 -9.81 -4.38
CA ALA A 268 12.34 -8.94 -3.57
C ALA A 268 12.84 -9.65 -2.30
N ASN A 269 11.96 -10.34 -1.58
CA ASN A 269 12.29 -11.10 -0.37
C ASN A 269 13.40 -12.12 -0.59
N LYS A 270 13.44 -12.78 -1.76
CA LYS A 270 14.48 -13.75 -2.12
C LYS A 270 15.83 -13.10 -2.44
N GLN A 271 15.83 -11.82 -2.84
CA GLN A 271 17.03 -11.08 -3.21
C GLN A 271 17.66 -10.31 -2.03
N ILE A 272 16.88 -10.06 -0.99
CA ILE A 272 17.33 -9.33 0.21
C ILE A 272 18.08 -10.28 1.12
N ASP A 273 19.32 -9.91 1.46
CA ASP A 273 20.10 -10.56 2.52
C ASP A 273 19.66 -10.01 3.88
N TRP A 274 18.64 -10.64 4.46
CA TRP A 274 18.03 -10.21 5.71
C TRP A 274 18.97 -10.20 6.90
N GLU A 275 20.06 -11.01 6.87
CA GLU A 275 21.06 -11.02 7.95
C GLU A 275 21.90 -9.73 7.98
N LYS A 276 22.00 -9.04 6.82
CA LYS A 276 22.73 -7.78 6.68
C LYS A 276 21.82 -6.55 6.79
N THR A 277 20.52 -6.74 6.93
CA THR A 277 19.60 -5.60 7.08
C THR A 277 19.69 -4.98 8.46
N GLN A 278 19.25 -3.73 8.56
CA GLN A 278 19.21 -3.04 9.84
C GLN A 278 18.16 -3.66 10.77
N HIS A 279 18.55 -3.89 12.04
CA HIS A 279 17.65 -4.29 13.11
C HIS A 279 17.19 -3.05 13.87
N ILE A 280 15.88 -2.85 13.99
CA ILE A 280 15.26 -1.69 14.62
C ILE A 280 14.43 -2.20 15.79
N LYS A 281 14.84 -1.85 17.01
CA LYS A 281 14.08 -2.16 18.22
C LYS A 281 13.07 -1.08 18.48
N LEU A 282 11.80 -1.49 18.61
CA LEU A 282 10.71 -0.66 19.12
C LEU A 282 10.48 -1.00 20.59
N THR A 283 10.06 0.01 21.37
CA THR A 283 9.84 -0.10 22.83
C THR A 283 8.35 0.10 23.16
#